data_14f16ce15b38c75b56fd0a9c20252562
#
_entry.id   14f16ce15b38c75b56fd0a9c20252562
#
_cell.length_a   1.000
_cell.length_b   1.000
_cell.length_c   1.000
_cell.angle_alpha   90.00
_cell.angle_beta   90.00
_cell.angle_gamma   90.00
#
_symmetry.space_group_name_H-M   'P 1'
#
loop_
_entity.id
_entity.type
_entity.pdbx_description
1 polymer ?
#
loop_
_entity_poly.entity_id
_entity_poly.type
_entity_poly.pdbx_seq_one_letter_code
_entity_poly.pdbx_strand_id
1 'polypeptide(L)'
;MDILSDPILGRIRAALDKTYGANVERAVLFGSRARADARPDSDYDIAVFLKEPDSFWQESGRLAEIETDILYDTGAVINALPLKAGRHREPSAFMEELTRDGRDL
;
A
#
# COMPACT_ATOMS: atom_id res chain seq x y z
N MET A 1 13.76 -0.90 -13.39
CA MET A 1 13.01 0.37 -13.28
C MET A 1 12.64 0.60 -11.81
N ASP A 2 12.84 1.82 -11.33
CA ASP A 2 12.45 2.17 -9.97
C ASP A 2 10.92 2.15 -9.87
N ILE A 3 10.40 1.47 -8.86
CA ILE A 3 8.96 1.38 -8.63
C ILE A 3 8.33 2.77 -8.42
N LEU A 4 9.05 3.70 -7.81
CA LEU A 4 8.56 5.05 -7.57
C LEU A 4 8.61 5.94 -8.82
N SER A 5 9.06 5.41 -9.97
CA SER A 5 8.94 6.13 -11.24
C SER A 5 7.49 6.17 -11.72
N ASP A 6 6.62 5.28 -11.22
CA ASP A 6 5.18 5.39 -11.43
C ASP A 6 4.66 6.55 -10.59
N PRO A 7 4.09 7.61 -11.21
CA PRO A 7 3.63 8.79 -10.45
C PRO A 7 2.59 8.46 -9.38
N ILE A 8 1.76 7.45 -9.60
CA ILE A 8 0.75 7.05 -8.62
C ILE A 8 1.43 6.45 -7.38
N LEU A 9 2.39 5.56 -7.59
CA LEU A 9 3.11 4.95 -6.47
C LEU A 9 3.94 5.97 -5.70
N GLY A 10 4.57 6.91 -6.41
CA GLY A 10 5.27 8.01 -5.75
C GLY A 10 4.35 8.85 -4.90
N ARG A 11 3.15 9.12 -5.41
CA ARG A 11 2.14 9.89 -4.67
C ARG A 11 1.63 9.15 -3.45
N ILE A 12 1.41 7.83 -3.56
CA ILE A 12 1.01 6.99 -2.43
C ILE A 12 2.09 7.05 -1.35
N ARG A 13 3.35 6.87 -1.72
CA ARG A 13 4.45 6.91 -0.76
C ARG A 13 4.52 8.25 -0.04
N ALA A 14 4.41 9.35 -0.78
CA ALA A 14 4.44 10.69 -0.20
C ALA A 14 3.28 10.91 0.79
N ALA A 15 2.08 10.44 0.44
CA ALA A 15 0.92 10.56 1.32
C ALA A 15 1.08 9.73 2.59
N LEU A 16 1.64 8.51 2.49
CA LEU A 16 1.91 7.68 3.65
C LEU A 16 2.94 8.34 4.56
N ASP A 17 4.00 8.89 3.99
CA ASP A 17 5.03 9.58 4.77
C ASP A 17 4.45 10.80 5.50
N LYS A 18 3.58 11.55 4.83
CA LYS A 18 2.95 12.72 5.43
C LYS A 18 1.98 12.35 6.56
N THR A 19 1.21 11.28 6.37
CA THR A 19 0.17 10.87 7.32
C THR A 19 0.75 10.13 8.52
N TYR A 20 1.73 9.25 8.29
CA TYR A 20 2.23 8.34 9.31
C TYR A 20 3.68 8.59 9.71
N GLY A 21 4.50 9.14 8.80
CA GLY A 21 5.92 9.34 9.07
C GLY A 21 6.62 8.04 9.46
N ALA A 22 7.32 8.07 10.59
CA ALA A 22 8.09 6.92 11.06
C ALA A 22 7.22 5.74 11.52
N ASN A 23 5.90 5.91 11.66
CA ASN A 23 5.00 4.82 12.04
C ASN A 23 4.84 3.78 10.94
N VAL A 24 5.13 4.11 9.67
CA VAL A 24 5.16 3.12 8.61
C VAL A 24 6.46 2.34 8.71
N GLU A 25 6.36 1.04 9.02
CA GLU A 25 7.53 0.17 8.96
C GLU A 25 7.82 -0.21 7.51
N ARG A 26 6.76 -0.49 6.75
CA ARG A 26 6.89 -1.00 5.39
C ARG A 26 5.61 -0.76 4.62
N ALA A 27 5.71 -0.42 3.34
CA ALA A 27 4.58 -0.37 2.43
C ALA A 27 4.91 -1.22 1.21
N VAL A 28 4.02 -2.13 0.84
CA VAL A 28 4.29 -3.15 -0.19
C VAL A 28 3.19 -3.14 -1.22
N LEU A 29 3.58 -2.95 -2.48
CA LEU A 29 2.68 -3.16 -3.63
C LEU A 29 2.54 -4.65 -3.86
N PHE A 30 1.29 -5.14 -3.97
CA PHE A 30 1.04 -6.55 -4.29
C PHE A 30 -0.03 -6.62 -5.38
N GLY A 31 -0.49 -7.82 -5.70
CA GLY A 31 -1.50 -8.00 -6.74
C GLY A 31 -0.94 -7.87 -8.16
N SER A 32 -1.82 -7.55 -9.11
CA SER A 32 -1.47 -7.57 -10.53
C SER A 32 -0.37 -6.60 -10.90
N ARG A 33 -0.34 -5.42 -10.29
CA ARG A 33 0.70 -4.42 -10.61
C ARG A 33 2.08 -4.82 -10.11
N ALA A 34 2.15 -5.59 -9.03
CA ALA A 34 3.42 -6.13 -8.54
C ALA A 34 3.92 -7.26 -9.46
N ARG A 35 3.02 -8.06 -10.01
CA ARG A 35 3.35 -9.19 -10.90
C ARG A 35 3.59 -8.76 -12.35
N ALA A 36 3.41 -7.49 -12.67
CA ALA A 36 3.57 -6.96 -14.03
C ALA A 36 2.56 -7.54 -15.03
N ASP A 37 1.41 -8.00 -14.55
CA ASP A 37 0.29 -8.46 -15.40
C ASP A 37 -0.90 -7.49 -15.34
N ALA A 38 -0.65 -6.26 -14.87
CA ALA A 38 -1.67 -5.25 -14.74
C ALA A 38 -2.06 -4.64 -16.08
N ARG A 39 -3.32 -4.25 -16.17
CA ARG A 39 -3.83 -3.42 -17.27
C ARG A 39 -3.82 -1.95 -16.82
N PRO A 40 -3.99 -1.01 -17.76
CA PRO A 40 -4.00 0.42 -17.39
C PRO A 40 -5.04 0.79 -16.34
N ASP A 41 -6.16 0.05 -16.26
CA ASP A 41 -7.24 0.28 -15.31
C ASP A 41 -7.17 -0.60 -14.06
N SER A 42 -6.10 -1.37 -13.89
CA SER A 42 -5.94 -2.21 -12.70
C SER A 42 -5.76 -1.38 -11.45
N ASP A 43 -6.32 -1.88 -10.33
CA ASP A 43 -6.16 -1.26 -9.03
C ASP A 43 -4.74 -1.38 -8.52
N TYR A 44 -4.37 -0.47 -7.62
CA TYR A 44 -3.11 -0.54 -6.88
C TYR A 44 -3.40 -1.14 -5.51
N ASP A 45 -2.89 -2.32 -5.23
CA ASP A 45 -3.07 -3.00 -3.95
C ASP A 45 -1.84 -2.78 -3.08
N ILE A 46 -2.03 -2.13 -1.94
CA ILE A 46 -0.92 -1.73 -1.06
C ILE A 46 -1.16 -2.29 0.34
N ALA A 47 -0.18 -3.01 0.88
CA ALA A 47 -0.17 -3.41 2.28
C ALA A 47 0.68 -2.40 3.06
N VAL A 48 0.10 -1.81 4.10
CA VAL A 48 0.77 -0.79 4.91
C VAL A 48 1.00 -1.35 6.30
N PHE A 49 2.26 -1.62 6.64
CA PHE A 49 2.64 -2.14 7.95
C PHE A 49 2.96 -0.98 8.88
N LEU A 50 2.19 -0.87 9.96
CA LEU A 50 2.31 0.21 10.93
C LEU A 50 2.89 -0.31 12.24
N LYS A 51 3.86 0.42 12.81
CA LYS A 51 4.52 0.03 14.05
C LYS A 51 3.56 0.08 15.23
N GLU A 52 2.80 1.17 15.32
CA GLU A 52 1.84 1.41 16.41
C GLU A 52 0.52 1.86 15.81
N PRO A 53 -0.27 0.94 15.23
CA PRO A 53 -1.55 1.30 14.65
C PRO A 53 -2.58 1.61 15.74
N ASP A 54 -3.50 2.50 15.44
CA ASP A 54 -4.74 2.65 16.17
C ASP A 54 -5.66 1.46 15.81
N SER A 55 -6.95 1.56 16.07
CA SER A 55 -7.86 0.50 15.67
C SER A 55 -7.87 0.32 14.15
N PHE A 56 -8.22 -0.87 13.70
CA PHE A 56 -8.37 -1.16 12.27
C PHE A 56 -9.29 -0.15 11.58
N TRP A 57 -10.37 0.24 12.25
CA TRP A 57 -11.34 1.18 11.68
C TRP A 57 -10.75 2.59 11.52
N GLN A 58 -9.97 3.03 12.51
CA GLN A 58 -9.31 4.34 12.43
C GLN A 58 -8.27 4.37 11.32
N GLU A 59 -7.45 3.32 11.21
CA GLU A 59 -6.45 3.26 10.15
C GLU A 59 -7.08 3.12 8.78
N SER A 60 -8.13 2.32 8.65
CA SER A 60 -8.86 2.21 7.39
C SER A 60 -9.44 3.55 6.96
N GLY A 61 -9.92 4.35 7.91
CA GLY A 61 -10.41 5.69 7.63
C GLY A 61 -9.34 6.64 7.13
N ARG A 62 -8.15 6.60 7.74
CA ARG A 62 -7.02 7.42 7.29
C ARG A 62 -6.57 7.04 5.88
N LEU A 63 -6.50 5.74 5.60
CA LEU A 63 -6.12 5.25 4.28
C LEU A 63 -7.20 5.58 3.25
N ALA A 64 -8.49 5.54 3.63
CA ALA A 64 -9.58 5.91 2.74
C ALA A 64 -9.49 7.36 2.29
N GLU A 65 -9.03 8.27 3.15
CA GLU A 65 -8.81 9.66 2.76
C GLU A 65 -7.74 9.77 1.68
N ILE A 66 -6.65 9.04 1.85
CA ILE A 66 -5.57 9.01 0.85
C ILE A 66 -6.09 8.44 -0.48
N GLU A 67 -6.82 7.33 -0.41
CA GLU A 67 -7.40 6.66 -1.58
C GLU A 67 -8.34 7.60 -2.33
N THR A 68 -9.18 8.31 -1.60
CA THR A 68 -10.16 9.22 -2.17
C THR A 68 -9.50 10.42 -2.86
N ASP A 69 -8.51 11.02 -2.20
CA ASP A 69 -7.79 12.16 -2.77
C ASP A 69 -7.10 11.79 -4.08
N ILE A 70 -6.48 10.64 -4.13
CA ILE A 70 -5.79 10.19 -5.34
C ILE A 70 -6.80 9.84 -6.45
N LEU A 71 -7.91 9.22 -6.09
CA LEU A 71 -8.97 8.90 -7.04
C LEU A 71 -9.53 10.16 -7.70
N TYR A 72 -9.82 11.19 -6.90
CA TYR A 72 -10.35 12.45 -7.44
C TYR A 72 -9.36 13.15 -8.37
N ASP A 73 -8.08 13.11 -8.03
CA ASP A 73 -7.09 13.83 -8.81
C ASP A 73 -6.63 13.07 -10.05
N THR A 74 -6.62 11.75 -10.03
CA THR A 74 -5.95 10.95 -11.06
C THR A 74 -6.83 9.89 -11.70
N GLY A 75 -7.95 9.53 -11.08
CA GLY A 75 -8.78 8.41 -11.50
C GLY A 75 -8.23 7.05 -11.08
N ALA A 76 -7.07 6.99 -10.44
CA ALA A 76 -6.50 5.72 -10.00
C ALA A 76 -7.23 5.18 -8.76
N VAL A 77 -7.49 3.88 -8.76
CA VAL A 77 -8.13 3.19 -7.63
C VAL A 77 -7.04 2.51 -6.81
N ILE A 78 -7.03 2.80 -5.51
CA ILE A 78 -6.07 2.27 -4.57
C ILE A 78 -6.81 1.50 -3.50
N ASN A 79 -6.34 0.28 -3.21
CA ASN A 79 -6.84 -0.55 -2.13
C ASN A 79 -5.71 -0.70 -1.12
N ALA A 80 -5.76 0.06 -0.04
CA ALA A 80 -4.74 0.05 1.00
C ALA A 80 -5.25 -0.75 2.21
N LEU A 81 -4.42 -1.69 2.68
CA LEU A 81 -4.75 -2.55 3.80
C LEU A 81 -3.82 -2.24 4.97
N PRO A 82 -4.35 -1.79 6.13
CA PRO A 82 -3.50 -1.55 7.29
C PRO A 82 -3.20 -2.85 8.03
N LEU A 83 -1.94 -3.06 8.38
CA LEU A 83 -1.48 -4.23 9.10
C LEU A 83 -0.51 -3.78 10.19
N LYS A 84 -0.41 -4.58 11.26
CA LYS A 84 0.57 -4.31 12.31
C LYS A 84 1.96 -4.76 11.86
N ALA A 85 2.98 -3.98 12.16
CA ALA A 85 4.36 -4.34 11.88
C ALA A 85 4.68 -5.71 12.49
N GLY A 86 5.46 -6.51 11.76
CA GLY A 86 5.79 -7.87 12.18
C GLY A 86 4.85 -8.94 11.62
N ARG A 87 3.65 -8.57 11.19
CA ARG A 87 2.70 -9.52 10.59
C ARG A 87 3.26 -10.20 9.36
N HIS A 88 4.18 -9.55 8.65
CA HIS A 88 4.81 -10.13 7.47
C HIS A 88 5.67 -11.37 7.78
N ARG A 89 5.97 -11.62 9.06
CA ARG A 89 6.72 -12.81 9.49
C ARG A 89 5.80 -13.98 9.82
N GLU A 90 4.49 -13.74 9.93
CA GLU A 90 3.54 -14.79 10.25
C GLU A 90 3.22 -15.63 9.01
N PRO A 91 3.23 -16.97 9.10
CA PRO A 91 2.92 -17.79 7.93
C PRO A 91 1.44 -17.67 7.55
N SER A 92 1.20 -17.31 6.30
CA SER A 92 -0.13 -17.26 5.72
C SER A 92 0.01 -17.21 4.21
N ALA A 93 -1.06 -17.56 3.49
CA ALA A 93 -1.06 -17.48 2.03
C ALA A 93 -0.82 -16.05 1.55
N PHE A 94 -1.40 -15.06 2.26
CA PHE A 94 -1.23 -13.67 1.91
C PHE A 94 0.23 -13.22 2.09
N MET A 95 0.85 -13.61 3.21
CA MET A 95 2.24 -13.25 3.47
C MET A 95 3.20 -13.93 2.48
N GLU A 96 2.89 -15.15 2.06
CA GLU A 96 3.65 -15.83 1.01
C GLU A 96 3.56 -15.06 -0.30
N GLU A 97 2.37 -14.56 -0.67
CA GLU A 97 2.20 -13.74 -1.86
C GLU A 97 3.04 -12.47 -1.77
N LEU A 98 3.01 -11.77 -0.64
CA LEU A 98 3.79 -10.56 -0.44
C LEU A 98 5.30 -10.83 -0.55
N THR A 99 5.76 -11.95 -0.01
CA THR A 99 7.18 -12.32 -0.07
C THR A 99 7.61 -12.66 -1.48
N ARG A 100 6.75 -13.38 -2.22
CA ARG A 100 7.07 -13.82 -3.57
C ARG A 100 6.98 -12.70 -4.59
N ASP A 101 5.89 -11.93 -4.57
CA ASP A 101 5.55 -10.98 -5.62
C ASP A 101 5.60 -9.52 -5.17
N GLY A 102 5.59 -9.25 -3.87
CA GLY A 102 5.50 -7.89 -3.35
C GLY A 102 6.70 -7.04 -3.69
N ARG A 103 6.46 -5.74 -3.87
CA ARG A 103 7.49 -4.76 -4.16
C ARG A 103 7.37 -3.61 -3.18
N ASP A 104 8.47 -3.27 -2.50
CA ASP A 104 8.47 -2.19 -1.52
C ASP A 104 8.37 -0.83 -2.21
N LEU A 105 7.58 0.06 -1.60
CA LEU A 105 7.53 1.45 -2.00
C LEU A 105 8.63 2.26 -1.36
#